data_c5cc734c80e0404b034e8fe59ce51a64
#
_entry.id   c5cc734c80e0404b034e8fe59ce51a64
#
_cell.length_a   1.000
_cell.length_b   1.000
_cell.length_c   1.000
_cell.angle_alpha   90.00
_cell.angle_beta   90.00
_cell.angle_gamma   90.00
#
_symmetry.space_group_name_H-M   'P 1'
#
loop_
_entity.id
_entity.type
_entity.pdbx_description
1 polymer ?
#
loop_
_entity_poly.entity_id
_entity_poly.type
_entity_poly.pdbx_seq_one_letter_code
_entity_poly.pdbx_strand_id
1 'polypeptide(L)'
;DKIRPEAGEAIRTIKQMGLKGAMITGDSEEVAKQVAGELGIDEYFARVLPGQKSEKVRFLQSKGQKVAMVGDGINDAPALSQADLGVAIGAGTNVAIESAGIILIKNDPRDIAKIINLSKMTYSKMLQNLFWATGYNVIALPLAAGVAYSKGILLEPAVAALFMSLSTVIVAVNALLLKKKTL
;
A
#
# COMPACT_ATOMS: atom_id res chain seq x y z
N ASP A 1 -10.76 5.73 -27.24
CA ASP A 1 -9.42 6.15 -26.81
C ASP A 1 -8.41 4.98 -26.95
N LYS A 2 -7.18 5.31 -27.32
CA LYS A 2 -6.13 4.29 -27.47
C LYS A 2 -5.63 3.84 -26.09
N ILE A 3 -5.57 2.52 -25.88
CA ILE A 3 -5.00 1.95 -24.65
C ILE A 3 -3.53 2.40 -24.54
N ARG A 4 -3.13 2.86 -23.37
CA ARG A 4 -1.73 3.25 -23.11
C ARG A 4 -0.82 2.02 -23.17
N PRO A 5 0.34 2.11 -23.81
CA PRO A 5 1.27 0.98 -23.91
C PRO A 5 1.67 0.41 -22.55
N GLU A 6 1.80 1.29 -21.54
CA GLU A 6 2.22 0.92 -20.18
C GLU A 6 1.12 0.24 -19.35
N ALA A 7 -0.16 0.36 -19.78
CA ALA A 7 -1.29 -0.18 -19.00
C ALA A 7 -1.24 -1.71 -18.89
N GLY A 8 -0.91 -2.40 -19.98
CA GLY A 8 -0.79 -3.86 -19.98
C GLY A 8 0.32 -4.39 -19.08
N GLU A 9 1.45 -3.67 -19.01
CA GLU A 9 2.55 -4.00 -18.10
C GLU A 9 2.13 -3.77 -16.63
N ALA A 10 1.49 -2.65 -16.35
CA ALA A 10 1.00 -2.31 -15.02
C ALA A 10 0.02 -3.37 -14.49
N ILE A 11 -0.98 -3.74 -15.28
CA ILE A 11 -1.98 -4.76 -14.90
C ILE A 11 -1.32 -6.12 -14.67
N ARG A 12 -0.41 -6.56 -15.54
CA ARG A 12 0.33 -7.83 -15.35
C ARG A 12 1.11 -7.82 -14.04
N THR A 13 1.82 -6.73 -13.73
CA THR A 13 2.60 -6.62 -12.51
C THR A 13 1.70 -6.65 -11.27
N ILE A 14 0.56 -5.95 -11.29
CA ILE A 14 -0.42 -5.96 -10.20
C ILE A 14 -0.97 -7.38 -9.98
N LYS A 15 -1.29 -8.10 -11.05
CA LYS A 15 -1.76 -9.49 -10.97
C LYS A 15 -0.70 -10.45 -10.43
N GLN A 16 0.57 -10.27 -10.79
CA GLN A 16 1.68 -11.04 -10.21
C GLN A 16 1.85 -10.80 -8.69
N MET A 17 1.41 -9.65 -8.20
CA MET A 17 1.36 -9.36 -6.76
C MET A 17 0.17 -10.01 -6.03
N GLY A 18 -0.67 -10.78 -6.74
CA GLY A 18 -1.87 -11.44 -6.21
C GLY A 18 -3.08 -10.51 -6.07
N LEU A 19 -3.05 -9.35 -6.73
CA LEU A 19 -4.17 -8.40 -6.73
C LEU A 19 -5.05 -8.60 -7.97
N LYS A 20 -6.35 -8.30 -7.84
CA LYS A 20 -7.31 -8.32 -8.94
C LYS A 20 -7.44 -6.93 -9.54
N GLY A 21 -7.60 -6.85 -10.86
CA GLY A 21 -7.90 -5.62 -11.58
C GLY A 21 -9.40 -5.53 -11.88
N ALA A 22 -10.00 -4.37 -11.54
CA ALA A 22 -11.35 -4.03 -11.97
C ALA A 22 -11.34 -2.71 -12.73
N MET A 23 -12.12 -2.62 -13.82
CA MET A 23 -12.25 -1.42 -14.63
C MET A 23 -13.65 -0.83 -14.48
N ILE A 24 -13.75 0.49 -14.25
CA ILE A 24 -14.99 1.23 -14.21
C ILE A 24 -14.93 2.28 -15.32
N THR A 25 -15.80 2.15 -16.31
CA THR A 25 -15.81 3.05 -17.49
C THR A 25 -17.20 3.50 -17.87
N GLY A 26 -17.30 4.70 -18.48
CA GLY A 26 -18.50 5.19 -19.13
C GLY A 26 -18.75 4.62 -20.52
N ASP A 27 -17.79 3.89 -21.09
CA ASP A 27 -17.87 3.31 -22.43
C ASP A 27 -18.95 2.23 -22.55
N SER A 28 -19.26 1.86 -23.80
CA SER A 28 -20.20 0.77 -24.09
C SER A 28 -19.68 -0.57 -23.58
N GLU A 29 -20.59 -1.52 -23.39
CA GLU A 29 -20.27 -2.89 -22.98
C GLU A 29 -19.27 -3.58 -23.91
N GLU A 30 -19.38 -3.36 -25.21
CA GLU A 30 -18.53 -3.95 -26.23
C GLU A 30 -17.09 -3.44 -26.11
N VAL A 31 -16.91 -2.12 -25.97
CA VAL A 31 -15.61 -1.47 -25.80
C VAL A 31 -14.98 -1.89 -24.47
N ALA A 32 -15.75 -1.88 -23.39
CA ALA A 32 -15.26 -2.29 -22.08
C ALA A 32 -14.79 -3.75 -22.07
N LYS A 33 -15.56 -4.64 -22.67
CA LYS A 33 -15.20 -6.06 -22.81
C LYS A 33 -13.92 -6.28 -23.61
N GLN A 34 -13.79 -5.56 -24.74
CA GLN A 34 -12.60 -5.63 -25.56
C GLN A 34 -11.34 -5.18 -24.80
N VAL A 35 -11.42 -4.00 -24.15
CA VAL A 35 -10.31 -3.43 -23.37
C VAL A 35 -9.96 -4.33 -22.19
N ALA A 36 -10.95 -4.84 -21.47
CA ALA A 36 -10.73 -5.75 -20.36
C ALA A 36 -10.04 -7.04 -20.81
N GLY A 37 -10.45 -7.59 -21.95
CA GLY A 37 -9.82 -8.78 -22.54
C GLY A 37 -8.37 -8.54 -22.97
N GLU A 38 -8.09 -7.40 -23.62
CA GLU A 38 -6.75 -7.03 -24.08
C GLU A 38 -5.78 -6.79 -22.92
N LEU A 39 -6.24 -6.13 -21.85
CA LEU A 39 -5.45 -5.85 -20.66
C LEU A 39 -5.43 -7.01 -19.65
N GLY A 40 -6.28 -8.03 -19.83
CA GLY A 40 -6.43 -9.13 -18.88
C GLY A 40 -7.05 -8.70 -17.55
N ILE A 41 -7.98 -7.75 -17.57
CA ILE A 41 -8.70 -7.26 -16.38
C ILE A 41 -9.72 -8.32 -15.93
N ASP A 42 -9.85 -8.52 -14.60
CA ASP A 42 -10.64 -9.62 -14.03
C ASP A 42 -12.14 -9.30 -13.97
N GLU A 43 -12.50 -8.03 -13.74
CA GLU A 43 -13.88 -7.55 -13.64
C GLU A 43 -14.01 -6.16 -14.27
N TYR A 44 -15.12 -5.88 -14.97
CA TYR A 44 -15.35 -4.55 -15.53
C TYR A 44 -16.81 -4.12 -15.36
N PHE A 45 -17.01 -2.81 -15.27
CA PHE A 45 -18.28 -2.15 -15.20
C PHE A 45 -18.36 -1.13 -16.33
N ALA A 46 -19.24 -1.36 -17.30
CA ALA A 46 -19.47 -0.51 -18.45
C ALA A 46 -20.66 0.45 -18.23
N ARG A 47 -20.76 1.49 -19.05
CA ARG A 47 -21.85 2.48 -19.03
C ARG A 47 -22.07 3.12 -17.64
N VAL A 48 -21.01 3.27 -16.86
CA VAL A 48 -21.08 3.86 -15.51
C VAL A 48 -20.96 5.37 -15.62
N LEU A 49 -22.00 6.08 -15.17
CA LEU A 49 -21.97 7.54 -15.10
C LEU A 49 -21.00 8.01 -13.99
N PRO A 50 -20.42 9.22 -14.11
CA PRO A 50 -19.46 9.73 -13.12
C PRO A 50 -19.94 9.61 -11.67
N GLY A 51 -21.19 9.99 -11.38
CA GLY A 51 -21.77 9.90 -10.04
C GLY A 51 -22.00 8.47 -9.53
N GLN A 52 -22.00 7.46 -10.40
CA GLN A 52 -22.22 6.06 -10.04
C GLN A 52 -20.91 5.28 -9.80
N LYS A 53 -19.76 5.86 -10.09
CA LYS A 53 -18.47 5.18 -9.88
C LYS A 53 -18.24 4.82 -8.41
N SER A 54 -18.62 5.68 -7.49
CA SER A 54 -18.55 5.42 -6.05
C SER A 54 -19.42 4.23 -5.59
N GLU A 55 -20.58 4.02 -6.26
CA GLU A 55 -21.44 2.87 -5.99
C GLU A 55 -20.77 1.54 -6.39
N LYS A 56 -20.00 1.55 -7.50
CA LYS A 56 -19.25 0.37 -7.94
C LYS A 56 -18.11 0.03 -6.96
N VAL A 57 -17.43 1.05 -6.45
CA VAL A 57 -16.44 0.88 -5.37
C VAL A 57 -17.11 0.27 -4.14
N ARG A 58 -18.23 0.83 -3.69
CA ARG A 58 -19.00 0.31 -2.55
C ARG A 58 -19.49 -1.13 -2.78
N PHE A 59 -19.90 -1.46 -3.99
CA PHE A 59 -20.29 -2.82 -4.36
C PHE A 59 -19.11 -3.81 -4.20
N LEU A 60 -17.92 -3.47 -4.64
CA LEU A 60 -16.72 -4.31 -4.43
C LEU A 60 -16.39 -4.44 -2.94
N GLN A 61 -16.47 -3.34 -2.18
CA GLN A 61 -16.26 -3.37 -0.73
C GLN A 61 -17.29 -4.24 -0.01
N SER A 62 -18.55 -4.25 -0.45
CA SER A 62 -19.61 -5.11 0.13
C SER A 62 -19.35 -6.60 -0.05
N LYS A 63 -18.52 -6.97 -1.03
CA LYS A 63 -18.02 -8.35 -1.21
C LYS A 63 -16.85 -8.70 -0.27
N GLY A 64 -16.52 -7.83 0.69
CA GLY A 64 -15.39 -7.99 1.61
C GLY A 64 -14.02 -7.67 1.01
N GLN A 65 -13.98 -7.03 -0.16
CA GLN A 65 -12.72 -6.66 -0.81
C GLN A 65 -12.21 -5.32 -0.30
N LYS A 66 -10.89 -5.19 -0.16
CA LYS A 66 -10.23 -3.91 0.02
C LYS A 66 -9.94 -3.30 -1.34
N VAL A 67 -10.45 -2.10 -1.57
CA VAL A 67 -10.45 -1.45 -2.89
C VAL A 67 -9.50 -0.27 -2.91
N ALA A 68 -8.52 -0.31 -3.82
CA ALA A 68 -7.76 0.87 -4.23
C ALA A 68 -8.37 1.41 -5.53
N MET A 69 -8.90 2.63 -5.50
CA MET A 69 -9.41 3.33 -6.69
C MET A 69 -8.32 4.19 -7.29
N VAL A 70 -8.10 4.04 -8.59
CA VAL A 70 -7.16 4.86 -9.36
C VAL A 70 -7.95 5.70 -10.36
N GLY A 71 -7.72 7.00 -10.38
CA GLY A 71 -8.43 7.92 -11.27
C GLY A 71 -7.67 9.22 -11.49
N ASP A 72 -8.17 10.07 -12.39
CA ASP A 72 -7.60 11.39 -12.69
C ASP A 72 -7.98 12.48 -11.68
N GLY A 73 -8.91 12.19 -10.80
CA GLY A 73 -9.30 13.01 -9.66
C GLY A 73 -10.47 13.99 -9.91
N ILE A 74 -10.76 14.40 -11.13
CA ILE A 74 -11.82 15.40 -11.37
C ILE A 74 -13.20 14.72 -11.31
N ASN A 75 -13.41 13.74 -12.15
CA ASN A 75 -14.69 13.01 -12.25
C ASN A 75 -14.76 11.81 -11.32
N ASP A 76 -13.62 11.39 -10.78
CA ASP A 76 -13.47 10.22 -9.94
C ASP A 76 -13.41 10.55 -8.43
N ALA A 77 -13.43 11.83 -8.05
CA ALA A 77 -13.31 12.28 -6.66
C ALA A 77 -14.25 11.56 -5.68
N PRO A 78 -15.54 11.35 -5.98
CA PRO A 78 -16.42 10.59 -5.08
C PRO A 78 -16.02 9.11 -4.96
N ALA A 79 -15.48 8.51 -6.03
CA ALA A 79 -15.03 7.12 -6.01
C ALA A 79 -13.67 6.96 -5.30
N LEU A 80 -12.76 7.94 -5.48
CA LEU A 80 -11.48 8.01 -4.77
C LEU A 80 -11.69 8.13 -3.26
N SER A 81 -12.62 9.01 -2.83
CA SER A 81 -12.96 9.17 -1.41
C SER A 81 -13.70 7.97 -0.81
N GLN A 82 -14.48 7.23 -1.62
CA GLN A 82 -15.21 6.04 -1.17
C GLN A 82 -14.27 4.84 -0.97
N ALA A 83 -13.20 4.72 -1.75
CA ALA A 83 -12.29 3.59 -1.72
C ALA A 83 -11.53 3.50 -0.39
N ASP A 84 -11.04 2.29 -0.02
CA ASP A 84 -10.13 2.12 1.11
C ASP A 84 -8.80 2.87 0.88
N LEU A 85 -8.42 3.06 -0.39
CA LEU A 85 -7.31 3.88 -0.82
C LEU A 85 -7.64 4.56 -2.16
N GLY A 86 -7.73 5.89 -2.17
CA GLY A 86 -7.78 6.68 -3.39
C GLY A 86 -6.37 6.99 -3.90
N VAL A 87 -6.12 6.77 -5.18
CA VAL A 87 -4.86 7.09 -5.87
C VAL A 87 -5.18 7.97 -7.06
N ALA A 88 -4.80 9.24 -6.99
CA ALA A 88 -4.89 10.15 -8.12
C ALA A 88 -3.65 10.03 -9.01
N ILE A 89 -3.85 9.93 -10.33
CA ILE A 89 -2.77 9.81 -11.31
C ILE A 89 -2.78 11.02 -12.26
N GLY A 90 -1.61 11.60 -12.50
CA GLY A 90 -1.46 12.80 -13.33
C GLY A 90 -1.32 14.09 -12.50
N ALA A 91 -1.14 15.23 -13.17
CA ALA A 91 -0.99 16.52 -12.51
C ALA A 91 -2.24 16.85 -11.68
N GLY A 92 -2.12 16.67 -10.38
CA GLY A 92 -3.23 16.78 -9.45
C GLY A 92 -3.93 18.13 -9.52
N THR A 93 -5.20 18.11 -9.82
CA THR A 93 -6.10 19.22 -9.53
C THR A 93 -6.30 19.30 -8.01
N ASN A 94 -6.65 20.47 -7.48
CA ASN A 94 -6.94 20.60 -6.04
C ASN A 94 -7.97 19.58 -5.56
N VAL A 95 -8.95 19.23 -6.42
CA VAL A 95 -9.97 18.20 -6.13
C VAL A 95 -9.37 16.80 -5.97
N ALA A 96 -8.38 16.44 -6.80
CA ALA A 96 -7.68 15.17 -6.67
C ALA A 96 -6.87 15.10 -5.36
N ILE A 97 -6.21 16.20 -4.99
CA ILE A 97 -5.43 16.32 -3.75
C ILE A 97 -6.32 16.11 -2.52
N GLU A 98 -7.53 16.67 -2.52
CA GLU A 98 -8.47 16.54 -1.40
C GLU A 98 -9.15 15.16 -1.32
N SER A 99 -9.27 14.46 -2.45
CA SER A 99 -10.05 13.21 -2.56
C SER A 99 -9.21 11.94 -2.50
N ALA A 100 -7.90 12.03 -2.77
CA ALA A 100 -7.00 10.88 -2.83
C ALA A 100 -6.06 10.83 -1.63
N GLY A 101 -5.80 9.61 -1.13
CA GLY A 101 -4.77 9.38 -0.11
C GLY A 101 -3.34 9.38 -0.67
N ILE A 102 -3.20 9.16 -1.98
CA ILE A 102 -1.92 9.16 -2.71
C ILE A 102 -2.06 9.89 -4.03
N ILE A 103 -1.05 10.68 -4.39
CA ILE A 103 -0.99 11.40 -5.65
C ILE A 103 0.27 10.96 -6.40
N LEU A 104 0.09 10.41 -7.59
CA LEU A 104 1.16 10.07 -8.51
C LEU A 104 1.31 11.21 -9.53
N ILE A 105 2.38 11.98 -9.39
CA ILE A 105 2.64 13.17 -10.22
C ILE A 105 2.86 12.79 -11.70
N LYS A 106 3.54 11.66 -11.92
CA LYS A 106 3.73 11.12 -13.26
C LYS A 106 2.46 10.38 -13.69
N ASN A 107 2.05 10.59 -14.94
CA ASN A 107 0.90 9.92 -15.51
C ASN A 107 1.28 8.52 -16.06
N ASP A 108 1.96 7.72 -15.23
CA ASP A 108 2.43 6.38 -15.57
C ASP A 108 1.74 5.33 -14.68
N PRO A 109 0.89 4.46 -15.23
CA PRO A 109 0.18 3.44 -14.45
C PRO A 109 1.10 2.42 -13.79
N ARG A 110 2.35 2.27 -14.24
CA ARG A 110 3.34 1.37 -13.62
C ARG A 110 3.75 1.83 -12.22
N ASP A 111 3.63 3.13 -11.94
CA ASP A 111 3.95 3.67 -10.62
C ASP A 111 2.98 3.18 -9.54
N ILE A 112 1.78 2.71 -9.91
CA ILE A 112 0.83 2.06 -8.99
C ILE A 112 1.45 0.77 -8.43
N ALA A 113 2.01 -0.07 -9.29
CA ALA A 113 2.67 -1.30 -8.85
C ALA A 113 3.90 -1.02 -7.97
N LYS A 114 4.68 0.01 -8.32
CA LYS A 114 5.84 0.43 -7.52
C LYS A 114 5.45 0.88 -6.12
N ILE A 115 4.39 1.69 -5.99
CA ILE A 115 3.95 2.19 -4.67
C ILE A 115 3.39 1.07 -3.79
N ILE A 116 2.68 0.11 -4.38
CA ILE A 116 2.21 -1.09 -3.66
C ILE A 116 3.40 -1.90 -3.14
N ASN A 117 4.43 -2.10 -3.96
CA ASN A 117 5.64 -2.81 -3.56
C ASN A 117 6.40 -2.06 -2.45
N LEU A 118 6.56 -0.74 -2.60
CA LEU A 118 7.18 0.11 -1.57
C LEU A 118 6.43 0.01 -0.24
N SER A 119 5.09 0.06 -0.27
CA SER A 119 4.25 -0.08 0.92
C SER A 119 4.47 -1.43 1.61
N LYS A 120 4.48 -2.55 0.87
CA LYS A 120 4.76 -3.89 1.41
C LYS A 120 6.15 -3.97 2.06
N MET A 121 7.18 -3.41 1.40
CA MET A 121 8.54 -3.39 1.93
C MET A 121 8.63 -2.53 3.20
N THR A 122 8.01 -1.36 3.20
CA THR A 122 7.99 -0.46 4.37
C THR A 122 7.28 -1.11 5.55
N TYR A 123 6.12 -1.74 5.32
CA TYR A 123 5.39 -2.45 6.36
C TYR A 123 6.20 -3.60 6.96
N SER A 124 6.86 -4.40 6.12
CA SER A 124 7.74 -5.48 6.58
C SER A 124 8.90 -4.95 7.44
N LYS A 125 9.51 -3.83 7.05
CA LYS A 125 10.57 -3.18 7.85
C LYS A 125 10.05 -2.62 9.17
N MET A 126 8.86 -2.05 9.15
CA MET A 126 8.20 -1.56 10.37
C MET A 126 7.97 -2.70 11.37
N LEU A 127 7.46 -3.85 10.92
CA LEU A 127 7.27 -5.03 11.77
C LEU A 127 8.60 -5.58 12.31
N GLN A 128 9.64 -5.65 11.47
CA GLN A 128 10.98 -6.04 11.90
C GLN A 128 11.51 -5.10 12.99
N ASN A 129 11.39 -3.79 12.78
CA ASN A 129 11.84 -2.81 13.76
C ASN A 129 11.06 -2.91 15.08
N LEU A 130 9.74 -3.10 14.99
CA LEU A 130 8.90 -3.31 16.18
C LEU A 130 9.32 -4.56 16.94
N PHE A 131 9.57 -5.67 16.23
CA PHE A 131 10.06 -6.92 16.83
C PHE A 131 11.39 -6.72 17.59
N TRP A 132 12.37 -6.07 16.95
CA TRP A 132 13.67 -5.81 17.58
C TRP A 132 13.56 -4.87 18.79
N ALA A 133 12.77 -3.78 18.65
CA ALA A 133 12.59 -2.81 19.73
C ALA A 133 11.83 -3.38 20.94
N THR A 134 10.79 -4.18 20.69
CA THR A 134 9.94 -4.77 21.73
C THR A 134 10.56 -6.04 22.31
N GLY A 135 11.15 -6.88 21.47
CA GLY A 135 11.72 -8.17 21.88
C GLY A 135 12.79 -8.03 22.95
N TYR A 136 13.64 -7.03 22.80
CA TYR A 136 14.63 -6.72 23.85
C TYR A 136 13.96 -6.39 25.19
N ASN A 137 12.96 -5.51 25.16
CA ASN A 137 12.27 -5.06 26.39
C ASN A 137 11.50 -6.19 27.08
N VAL A 138 10.90 -7.11 26.33
CA VAL A 138 10.19 -8.29 26.88
C VAL A 138 11.11 -9.19 27.69
N ILE A 139 12.40 -9.27 27.32
CA ILE A 139 13.39 -10.08 28.03
C ILE A 139 14.10 -9.25 29.12
N ALA A 140 14.52 -8.02 28.80
CA ALA A 140 15.32 -7.21 29.70
C ALA A 140 14.56 -6.70 30.92
N LEU A 141 13.27 -6.32 30.76
CA LEU A 141 12.49 -5.79 31.89
C LEU A 141 12.27 -6.83 33.00
N PRO A 142 11.86 -8.09 32.74
CA PRO A 142 11.75 -9.11 33.79
C PRO A 142 13.10 -9.42 34.45
N LEU A 143 14.20 -9.47 33.67
CA LEU A 143 15.53 -9.71 34.23
C LEU A 143 16.00 -8.55 35.12
N ALA A 144 15.74 -7.33 34.72
CA ALA A 144 16.04 -6.13 35.53
C ALA A 144 15.17 -6.06 36.78
N ALA A 145 13.92 -6.55 36.71
CA ALA A 145 13.03 -6.68 37.86
C ALA A 145 13.41 -7.85 38.81
N GLY A 146 14.47 -8.61 38.51
CA GLY A 146 14.96 -9.65 39.37
C GLY A 146 14.24 -10.99 39.28
N VAL A 147 13.47 -11.26 38.22
CA VAL A 147 12.73 -12.54 38.05
C VAL A 147 13.67 -13.76 38.08
N ALA A 148 14.92 -13.59 37.67
CA ALA A 148 15.93 -14.66 37.68
C ALA A 148 16.95 -14.51 38.84
N TYR A 149 16.69 -13.67 39.86
CA TYR A 149 17.59 -13.42 41.01
C TYR A 149 17.87 -14.70 41.81
N SER A 150 16.89 -15.57 41.99
CA SER A 150 17.06 -16.86 42.66
C SER A 150 18.04 -17.80 41.97
N LYS A 151 18.33 -17.58 40.68
CA LYS A 151 19.33 -18.33 39.88
C LYS A 151 20.67 -17.59 39.76
N GLY A 152 20.86 -16.50 40.51
CA GLY A 152 22.10 -15.69 40.46
C GLY A 152 22.18 -14.78 39.24
N ILE A 153 21.08 -14.59 38.47
CA ILE A 153 21.06 -13.76 37.28
C ILE A 153 20.37 -12.43 37.62
N LEU A 154 21.15 -11.36 37.63
CA LEU A 154 20.68 -9.99 37.77
C LEU A 154 21.23 -9.15 36.63
N LEU A 155 20.35 -8.44 35.91
CA LEU A 155 20.77 -7.57 34.82
C LEU A 155 21.26 -6.25 35.43
N GLU A 156 22.57 -5.99 35.33
CA GLU A 156 23.13 -4.70 35.76
C GLU A 156 22.60 -3.55 34.91
N PRO A 157 22.32 -2.38 35.52
CA PRO A 157 21.80 -1.21 34.77
C PRO A 157 22.69 -0.78 33.60
N ALA A 158 24.01 -0.86 33.75
CA ALA A 158 24.96 -0.53 32.69
C ALA A 158 24.84 -1.47 31.47
N VAL A 159 24.66 -2.77 31.71
CA VAL A 159 24.47 -3.77 30.66
C VAL A 159 23.11 -3.58 29.99
N ALA A 160 22.07 -3.29 30.75
CA ALA A 160 20.76 -2.97 30.20
C ALA A 160 20.79 -1.73 29.27
N ALA A 161 21.48 -0.67 29.68
CA ALA A 161 21.65 0.54 28.86
C ALA A 161 22.44 0.27 27.58
N LEU A 162 23.47 -0.58 27.62
CA LEU A 162 24.23 -0.99 26.45
C LEU A 162 23.34 -1.72 25.43
N PHE A 163 22.55 -2.70 25.87
CA PHE A 163 21.64 -3.44 24.98
C PHE A 163 20.54 -2.53 24.40
N MET A 164 20.00 -1.57 25.16
CA MET A 164 19.04 -0.61 24.67
C MET A 164 19.64 0.28 23.57
N SER A 165 20.87 0.75 23.76
CA SER A 165 21.59 1.53 22.74
C SER A 165 21.84 0.71 21.48
N LEU A 166 22.27 -0.57 21.63
CA LEU A 166 22.48 -1.48 20.51
C LEU A 166 21.19 -1.75 19.73
N SER A 167 20.07 -1.98 20.42
CA SER A 167 18.75 -2.15 19.80
C SER A 167 18.37 -0.94 18.95
N THR A 168 18.59 0.27 19.46
CA THR A 168 18.31 1.51 18.72
C THR A 168 19.17 1.61 17.45
N VAL A 169 20.43 1.26 17.50
CA VAL A 169 21.33 1.23 16.34
C VAL A 169 20.85 0.19 15.31
N ILE A 170 20.46 -1.00 15.74
CA ILE A 170 19.95 -2.06 14.86
C ILE A 170 18.68 -1.57 14.13
N VAL A 171 17.74 -0.96 14.83
CA VAL A 171 16.52 -0.40 14.24
C VAL A 171 16.83 0.69 13.21
N ALA A 172 17.75 1.61 13.55
CA ALA A 172 18.18 2.67 12.63
C ALA A 172 18.82 2.12 11.35
N VAL A 173 19.76 1.18 11.50
CA VAL A 173 20.44 0.53 10.36
C VAL A 173 19.42 -0.25 9.51
N ASN A 174 18.50 -0.99 10.12
CA ASN A 174 17.46 -1.73 9.41
C ASN A 174 16.54 -0.81 8.61
N ALA A 175 16.18 0.36 9.16
CA ALA A 175 15.40 1.37 8.45
C ALA A 175 16.18 1.97 7.25
N LEU A 176 17.47 2.26 7.41
CA LEU A 176 18.33 2.78 6.34
C LEU A 176 18.50 1.78 5.18
N LEU A 177 18.44 0.49 5.44
CA LEU A 177 18.53 -0.55 4.41
C LEU A 177 17.33 -0.51 3.43
N LEU A 178 16.19 0.09 3.82
CA LEU A 178 15.07 0.29 2.90
C LEU A 178 15.45 1.23 1.75
N LYS A 179 16.24 2.27 2.03
CA LYS A 179 16.69 3.25 1.03
C LYS A 179 17.55 2.63 -0.08
N LYS A 180 18.22 1.51 0.18
CA LYS A 180 19.07 0.82 -0.80
C LYS A 180 18.31 -0.14 -1.71
N LYS A 181 17.02 -0.42 -1.44
CA LYS A 181 16.20 -1.25 -2.32
C LYS A 181 15.66 -0.38 -3.44
N THR A 182 16.10 -0.64 -4.65
CA THR A 182 15.55 -0.06 -5.89
C THR A 182 14.09 -0.52 -6.09
N LEU A 183 13.24 0.43 -6.40
CA LEU A 183 11.83 0.21 -6.78
C LEU A 183 11.72 -0.11 -8.25
#